data_2a0f79fa20f65a1109734b7be8c62e96
#
_entry.id   2a0f79fa20f65a1109734b7be8c62e96
#
_cell.length_a   1.000
_cell.length_b   1.000
_cell.length_c   1.000
_cell.angle_alpha   90.00
_cell.angle_beta   90.00
_cell.angle_gamma   90.00
#
_symmetry.space_group_name_H-M   'P 1'
#
loop_
_entity.id
_entity.type
_entity.pdbx_description
1 polymer ?
#
loop_
_entity_poly.entity_id
_entity_poly.type
_entity_poly.pdbx_seq_one_letter_code
_entity_poly.pdbx_strand_id
1 'polypeptide(L)'
;METPATAGHILYVEDHDDTRVLMTLMLEGAGFRVTPVETGTACMEMAQKGDQRFDLYLLNHTFPDASGVSICEMLRRFDPTTPIIFYSSRAMPQEKEAALKAGAQDYLIKPNDLFHVAQHVAKWINWKRPQADDT
;
A
#
# COMPACT_ATOMS: atom_id res chain seq x y z
N MET A 1 16.96 -20.21 -17.33
CA MET A 1 16.83 -19.93 -15.90
C MET A 1 15.54 -19.19 -15.64
N GLU A 2 14.77 -19.65 -14.74
CA GLU A 2 13.52 -18.98 -14.51
C GLU A 2 13.67 -17.84 -13.52
N THR A 3 12.79 -16.87 -13.66
CA THR A 3 12.74 -15.73 -12.77
C THR A 3 12.19 -16.18 -11.41
N PRO A 4 12.83 -15.78 -10.33
CA PRO A 4 12.28 -16.10 -9.02
C PRO A 4 10.87 -15.53 -8.88
N ALA A 5 10.04 -16.24 -8.20
CA ALA A 5 8.71 -15.73 -7.89
C ALA A 5 8.86 -14.47 -7.05
N THR A 6 8.03 -13.46 -7.32
CA THR A 6 8.04 -12.26 -6.51
C THR A 6 7.34 -12.53 -5.20
N ALA A 7 7.69 -11.75 -4.18
CA ALA A 7 7.05 -11.85 -2.87
C ALA A 7 5.66 -11.25 -2.86
N GLY A 8 5.29 -10.55 -3.92
CA GLY A 8 3.98 -9.93 -4.05
C GLY A 8 4.06 -8.68 -4.91
N HIS A 9 2.89 -8.19 -5.34
CA HIS A 9 2.78 -7.02 -6.18
C HIS A 9 2.10 -5.89 -5.41
N ILE A 10 2.78 -4.76 -5.30
CA ILE A 10 2.33 -3.61 -4.51
C ILE A 10 1.92 -2.48 -5.44
N LEU A 11 0.74 -1.92 -5.21
CA LEU A 11 0.35 -0.66 -5.83
C LEU A 11 0.72 0.44 -4.84
N TYR A 12 1.69 1.26 -5.24
CA TYR A 12 2.29 2.25 -4.33
C TYR A 12 1.93 3.66 -4.82
N VAL A 13 1.30 4.44 -3.96
CA VAL A 13 0.80 5.77 -4.32
C VAL A 13 1.56 6.81 -3.52
N GLU A 14 2.32 7.64 -4.22
CA GLU A 14 3.16 8.65 -3.60
C GLU A 14 3.37 9.80 -4.58
N ASP A 15 3.03 11.01 -4.19
CA ASP A 15 3.14 12.17 -5.06
C ASP A 15 4.54 12.81 -5.07
N HIS A 16 5.37 12.53 -4.06
CA HIS A 16 6.71 13.10 -3.98
C HIS A 16 7.69 12.21 -4.75
N ASP A 17 8.32 12.77 -5.78
CA ASP A 17 9.13 11.98 -6.72
C ASP A 17 10.27 11.23 -6.04
N ASP A 18 11.06 11.91 -5.21
CA ASP A 18 12.23 11.26 -4.60
C ASP A 18 11.81 10.15 -3.66
N THR A 19 10.76 10.37 -2.90
CA THR A 19 10.24 9.36 -1.98
C THR A 19 9.73 8.17 -2.76
N ARG A 20 9.02 8.42 -3.85
CA ARG A 20 8.46 7.35 -4.67
C ARG A 20 9.55 6.47 -5.27
N VAL A 21 10.59 7.11 -5.81
CA VAL A 21 11.70 6.36 -6.41
C VAL A 21 12.43 5.54 -5.35
N LEU A 22 12.76 6.16 -4.23
CA LEU A 22 13.50 5.47 -3.19
C LEU A 22 12.74 4.26 -2.66
N MET A 23 11.48 4.45 -2.32
CA MET A 23 10.68 3.36 -1.75
C MET A 23 10.49 2.25 -2.78
N THR A 24 10.26 2.60 -4.03
CA THR A 24 10.12 1.59 -5.09
C THR A 24 11.37 0.74 -5.18
N LEU A 25 12.55 1.37 -5.18
CA LEU A 25 13.80 0.63 -5.24
C LEU A 25 14.00 -0.26 -4.02
N MET A 26 13.64 0.23 -2.85
CA MET A 26 13.78 -0.55 -1.62
C MET A 26 12.88 -1.77 -1.63
N LEU A 27 11.64 -1.60 -2.06
CA LEU A 27 10.70 -2.72 -2.09
C LEU A 27 11.08 -3.72 -3.18
N GLU A 28 11.53 -3.26 -4.32
CA GLU A 28 12.02 -4.16 -5.37
C GLU A 28 13.24 -4.91 -4.90
N GLY A 29 14.13 -4.24 -4.17
CA GLY A 29 15.31 -4.90 -3.59
C GLY A 29 14.95 -5.97 -2.58
N ALA A 30 13.78 -5.86 -1.98
CA ALA A 30 13.28 -6.87 -1.03
C ALA A 30 12.48 -7.98 -1.71
N GLY A 31 12.40 -7.96 -3.04
CA GLY A 31 11.75 -9.03 -3.79
C GLY A 31 10.33 -8.77 -4.22
N PHE A 32 9.80 -7.58 -3.97
CA PHE A 32 8.45 -7.24 -4.38
C PHE A 32 8.43 -6.65 -5.77
N ARG A 33 7.31 -6.81 -6.45
CA ARG A 33 7.02 -6.10 -7.68
C ARG A 33 6.23 -4.86 -7.31
N VAL A 34 6.56 -3.71 -7.88
CA VAL A 34 5.93 -2.45 -7.49
C VAL A 34 5.38 -1.74 -8.72
N THR A 35 4.17 -1.26 -8.63
CA THR A 35 3.59 -0.34 -9.61
C THR A 35 3.41 1.00 -8.89
N PRO A 36 4.30 1.96 -9.13
CA PRO A 36 4.19 3.27 -8.47
C PRO A 36 3.31 4.20 -9.28
N VAL A 37 2.46 4.95 -8.59
CA VAL A 37 1.63 5.99 -9.21
C VAL A 37 1.68 7.24 -8.35
N GLU A 38 1.28 8.39 -8.91
CA GLU A 38 1.47 9.68 -8.29
C GLU A 38 0.22 10.27 -7.66
N THR A 39 -0.95 9.82 -8.06
CA THR A 39 -2.21 10.46 -7.67
C THR A 39 -3.23 9.44 -7.24
N GLY A 40 -4.24 9.94 -6.51
CA GLY A 40 -5.37 9.09 -6.14
C GLY A 40 -6.12 8.59 -7.36
N THR A 41 -6.30 9.43 -8.36
CA THR A 41 -6.97 9.03 -9.60
C THR A 41 -6.23 7.88 -10.27
N ALA A 42 -4.90 8.00 -10.41
CA ALA A 42 -4.11 6.94 -11.02
C ALA A 42 -4.21 5.64 -10.21
N CYS A 43 -4.22 5.76 -8.89
CA CYS A 43 -4.39 4.60 -8.02
C CYS A 43 -5.70 3.87 -8.31
N MET A 44 -6.80 4.61 -8.34
CA MET A 44 -8.11 4.00 -8.57
C MET A 44 -8.20 3.39 -9.95
N GLU A 45 -7.65 4.06 -10.96
CA GLU A 45 -7.64 3.51 -12.31
C GLU A 45 -6.89 2.19 -12.38
N MET A 46 -5.72 2.14 -11.77
CA MET A 46 -4.94 0.91 -11.77
C MET A 46 -5.62 -0.20 -10.99
N ALA A 47 -6.19 0.12 -9.84
CA ALA A 47 -6.82 -0.89 -9.00
C ALA A 47 -8.08 -1.46 -9.64
N GLN A 48 -8.86 -0.61 -10.34
CA GLN A 48 -10.13 -1.04 -10.94
C GLN A 48 -9.97 -1.65 -12.31
N LYS A 49 -8.82 -1.49 -12.94
CA LYS A 49 -8.61 -1.94 -14.31
C LYS A 49 -8.75 -3.45 -14.46
N GLY A 50 -8.34 -4.19 -13.45
CA GLY A 50 -8.58 -5.63 -13.43
C GLY A 50 -7.58 -6.48 -14.22
N ASP A 51 -6.65 -5.86 -14.93
CA ASP A 51 -5.67 -6.62 -15.71
C ASP A 51 -4.40 -6.92 -14.91
N GLN A 52 -4.33 -6.42 -13.68
CA GLN A 52 -3.25 -6.73 -12.77
C GLN A 52 -3.83 -7.00 -11.39
N ARG A 53 -3.21 -7.95 -10.70
CA ARG A 53 -3.60 -8.24 -9.34
C ARG A 53 -2.60 -7.59 -8.40
N PHE A 54 -3.11 -6.90 -7.40
CA PHE A 54 -2.27 -6.33 -6.35
C PHE A 54 -2.47 -7.08 -5.05
N ASP A 55 -1.38 -7.32 -4.36
CA ASP A 55 -1.39 -8.04 -3.09
C ASP A 55 -1.40 -7.08 -1.91
N LEU A 56 -1.12 -5.81 -2.16
CA LEU A 56 -1.10 -4.79 -1.12
C LEU A 56 -1.14 -3.42 -1.74
N TYR A 57 -1.83 -2.50 -1.06
CA TYR A 57 -1.83 -1.08 -1.42
C TYR A 57 -1.02 -0.32 -0.38
N LEU A 58 -0.05 0.49 -0.83
CA LEU A 58 0.77 1.32 0.04
C LEU A 58 0.46 2.78 -0.29
N LEU A 59 -0.10 3.51 0.67
CA LEU A 59 -0.65 4.84 0.43
C LEU A 59 0.02 5.91 1.27
N ASN A 60 0.21 7.09 0.67
CA ASN A 60 0.50 8.29 1.43
C ASN A 60 -0.82 8.84 2.01
N HIS A 61 -0.73 9.76 2.96
CA HIS A 61 -1.91 10.34 3.58
C HIS A 61 -2.51 11.47 2.75
N THR A 62 -1.70 12.15 1.96
CA THR A 62 -2.13 13.34 1.21
C THR A 62 -1.67 13.24 -0.23
N PHE A 63 -2.57 13.54 -1.17
CA PHE A 63 -2.28 13.60 -2.59
C PHE A 63 -2.81 14.92 -3.15
N PRO A 64 -2.34 15.34 -4.32
CA PRO A 64 -2.85 16.58 -4.92
C PRO A 64 -4.35 16.55 -5.16
N ASP A 65 -4.91 15.38 -5.48
CA ASP A 65 -6.31 15.25 -5.90
C ASP A 65 -7.19 14.55 -4.86
N ALA A 66 -6.63 14.06 -3.75
CA ALA A 66 -7.43 13.31 -2.78
C ALA A 66 -6.65 13.13 -1.49
N SER A 67 -7.32 12.68 -0.44
CA SER A 67 -6.65 12.23 0.77
C SER A 67 -6.46 10.73 0.73
N GLY A 68 -5.44 10.24 1.45
CA GLY A 68 -5.21 8.80 1.56
C GLY A 68 -6.40 8.10 2.19
N VAL A 69 -7.05 8.75 3.16
CA VAL A 69 -8.23 8.18 3.80
C VAL A 69 -9.36 7.97 2.80
N SER A 70 -9.61 8.98 1.94
CA SER A 70 -10.67 8.84 0.94
C SER A 70 -10.35 7.75 -0.08
N ILE A 71 -9.08 7.64 -0.47
CA ILE A 71 -8.66 6.58 -1.39
C ILE A 71 -8.83 5.22 -0.73
N CYS A 72 -8.46 5.10 0.54
CA CYS A 72 -8.63 3.86 1.29
C CYS A 72 -10.11 3.46 1.33
N GLU A 73 -10.99 4.40 1.62
CA GLU A 73 -12.43 4.14 1.64
C GLU A 73 -12.94 3.66 0.29
N MET A 74 -12.50 4.30 -0.79
CA MET A 74 -12.90 3.89 -2.12
C MET A 74 -12.38 2.51 -2.49
N LEU A 75 -11.12 2.22 -2.15
CA LEU A 75 -10.56 0.89 -2.39
C LEU A 75 -11.37 -0.17 -1.66
N ARG A 76 -11.76 0.11 -0.43
CA ARG A 76 -12.52 -0.86 0.37
C ARG A 76 -13.90 -1.17 -0.20
N ARG A 77 -14.49 -0.24 -0.93
CA ARG A 77 -15.81 -0.48 -1.51
C ARG A 77 -15.81 -1.60 -2.52
N PHE A 78 -14.73 -1.76 -3.28
CA PHE A 78 -14.68 -2.84 -4.26
C PHE A 78 -13.68 -3.93 -3.91
N ASP A 79 -12.78 -3.67 -2.96
CA ASP A 79 -11.75 -4.64 -2.58
C ASP A 79 -11.65 -4.69 -1.06
N PRO A 80 -12.50 -5.49 -0.42
CA PRO A 80 -12.53 -5.52 1.05
C PRO A 80 -11.40 -6.30 1.69
N THR A 81 -10.55 -6.97 0.93
CA THR A 81 -9.63 -7.97 1.49
C THR A 81 -8.15 -7.67 1.31
N THR A 82 -7.76 -6.92 0.29
CA THR A 82 -6.34 -6.63 0.08
C THR A 82 -5.82 -5.69 1.17
N PRO A 83 -4.69 -6.03 1.81
CA PRO A 83 -4.18 -5.15 2.87
C PRO A 83 -3.80 -3.78 2.36
N ILE A 84 -4.03 -2.77 3.18
CA ILE A 84 -3.68 -1.39 2.91
C ILE A 84 -2.79 -0.90 4.04
N ILE A 85 -1.62 -0.36 3.68
CA ILE A 85 -0.68 0.23 4.63
C ILE A 85 -0.50 1.69 4.26
N PHE A 86 -0.53 2.57 5.26
CA PHE A 86 -0.14 3.96 5.07
C PHE A 86 1.33 4.14 5.39
N TYR A 87 2.00 4.98 4.61
CA TYR A 87 3.37 5.42 4.89
C TYR A 87 3.39 6.93 4.69
N SER A 88 3.44 7.68 5.80
CA SER A 88 3.18 9.11 5.80
C SER A 88 3.97 9.83 6.89
N SER A 89 4.24 11.11 6.67
CA SER A 89 4.84 11.94 7.72
C SER A 89 3.82 12.44 8.72
N ARG A 90 2.53 12.21 8.49
CA ARG A 90 1.49 12.64 9.43
C ARG A 90 1.42 11.63 10.58
N ALA A 91 1.90 12.05 11.75
CA ALA A 91 2.11 11.13 12.87
C ALA A 91 1.13 11.32 14.01
N MET A 92 0.13 12.21 13.86
CA MET A 92 -0.81 12.46 14.95
C MET A 92 -1.73 11.25 15.15
N PRO A 93 -2.06 10.93 16.42
CA PRO A 93 -2.92 9.77 16.68
C PRO A 93 -4.23 9.77 15.93
N GLN A 94 -4.88 10.94 15.79
CA GLN A 94 -6.15 11.01 15.08
C GLN A 94 -6.02 10.71 13.59
N GLU A 95 -4.85 11.00 13.01
CA GLU A 95 -4.62 10.69 11.60
C GLU A 95 -4.44 9.21 11.40
N LYS A 96 -3.71 8.57 12.29
CA LYS A 96 -3.56 7.13 12.26
C LYS A 96 -4.91 6.45 12.48
N GLU A 97 -5.68 6.93 13.43
CA GLU A 97 -6.99 6.36 13.71
C GLU A 97 -7.92 6.47 12.52
N ALA A 98 -7.90 7.62 11.84
CA ALA A 98 -8.75 7.81 10.67
C ALA A 98 -8.40 6.81 9.57
N ALA A 99 -7.11 6.55 9.34
CA ALA A 99 -6.68 5.59 8.34
C ALA A 99 -7.14 4.18 8.71
N LEU A 100 -6.99 3.79 9.97
CA LEU A 100 -7.41 2.47 10.40
C LEU A 100 -8.91 2.30 10.30
N LYS A 101 -9.67 3.34 10.65
CA LYS A 101 -11.14 3.30 10.52
C LYS A 101 -11.56 3.21 9.06
N ALA A 102 -10.79 3.80 8.15
CA ALA A 102 -11.10 3.72 6.73
C ALA A 102 -10.83 2.33 6.16
N GLY A 103 -10.14 1.48 6.90
CA GLY A 103 -9.91 0.11 6.50
C GLY A 103 -8.47 -0.30 6.33
N ALA A 104 -7.51 0.55 6.74
CA ALA A 104 -6.10 0.21 6.65
C ALA A 104 -5.69 -0.79 7.73
N GLN A 105 -4.72 -1.62 7.43
CA GLN A 105 -4.18 -2.60 8.36
C GLN A 105 -3.03 -2.05 9.17
N ASP A 106 -2.32 -1.05 8.65
CA ASP A 106 -1.11 -0.57 9.32
C ASP A 106 -0.85 0.87 8.94
N TYR A 107 -0.03 1.55 9.73
CA TYR A 107 0.30 2.95 9.51
C TYR A 107 1.76 3.17 9.90
N LEU A 108 2.59 3.49 8.93
CA LEU A 108 4.02 3.68 9.12
C LEU A 108 4.40 5.13 8.94
N ILE A 109 5.40 5.59 9.67
CA ILE A 109 5.75 7.00 9.76
C ILE A 109 7.03 7.30 8.99
N LYS A 110 6.98 8.34 8.13
CA LYS A 110 8.17 8.85 7.41
C LYS A 110 8.98 9.75 8.34
N PRO A 111 10.28 9.71 8.27
CA PRO A 111 11.11 8.69 7.62
C PRO A 111 11.49 7.58 8.60
N ASN A 112 10.94 7.62 9.80
CA ASN A 112 11.34 6.75 10.90
C ASN A 112 11.23 5.28 10.54
N ASP A 113 10.15 4.91 9.83
CA ASP A 113 9.89 3.52 9.49
C ASP A 113 10.38 3.12 8.11
N LEU A 114 11.20 3.97 7.47
CA LEU A 114 11.64 3.71 6.10
C LEU A 114 12.20 2.30 5.92
N PHE A 115 13.07 1.88 6.83
CA PHE A 115 13.73 0.57 6.71
C PHE A 115 12.87 -0.56 7.24
N HIS A 116 11.67 -0.25 7.74
CA HIS A 116 10.75 -1.26 8.25
C HIS A 116 9.61 -1.55 7.28
N VAL A 117 9.46 -0.74 6.23
CA VAL A 117 8.30 -0.86 5.35
C VAL A 117 8.24 -2.25 4.72
N ALA A 118 9.37 -2.73 4.19
CA ALA A 118 9.39 -4.04 3.53
C ALA A 118 8.97 -5.16 4.48
N GLN A 119 9.38 -5.09 5.75
CA GLN A 119 8.99 -6.08 6.75
C GLN A 119 7.49 -6.08 7.00
N HIS A 120 6.92 -4.88 7.12
CA HIS A 120 5.47 -4.76 7.34
C HIS A 120 4.69 -5.22 6.12
N VAL A 121 5.17 -4.87 4.93
CA VAL A 121 4.54 -5.33 3.69
C VAL A 121 4.54 -6.86 3.65
N ALA A 122 5.68 -7.49 3.92
CA ALA A 122 5.77 -8.94 3.92
C ALA A 122 4.83 -9.56 4.95
N LYS A 123 4.77 -8.96 6.13
CA LYS A 123 3.88 -9.45 7.18
C LYS A 123 2.44 -9.45 6.72
N TRP A 124 1.97 -8.34 6.14
CA TRP A 124 0.56 -8.23 5.79
C TRP A 124 0.20 -9.03 4.53
N ILE A 125 1.10 -9.13 3.58
CA ILE A 125 0.86 -9.99 2.42
C ILE A 125 0.76 -11.45 2.86
N ASN A 126 1.61 -11.86 3.78
CA ASN A 126 1.65 -13.25 4.25
C ASN A 126 0.64 -13.53 5.35
N TRP A 127 0.07 -12.51 5.94
CA TRP A 127 -0.92 -12.66 7.00
C TRP A 127 -2.17 -13.25 6.43
N LYS A 128 -2.40 -13.75 5.52
CA LYS A 128 -3.63 -14.33 5.00
C LYS A 128 -4.75 -14.13 5.99
N ARG A 129 -5.63 -13.20 5.69
CA ARG A 129 -6.85 -13.16 6.45
C ARG A 129 -7.42 -14.55 6.49
N PRO A 130 -8.11 -14.91 7.57
CA PRO A 130 -8.66 -16.27 7.68
C PRO A 130 -9.44 -16.60 6.42
N GLN A 131 -9.09 -17.73 5.83
CA GLN A 131 -9.79 -18.18 4.63
C GLN A 131 -11.11 -18.77 5.05
N ALA A 132 -12.13 -18.53 4.24
CA ALA A 132 -13.41 -19.13 4.52
C ALA A 132 -13.31 -20.65 4.50
N ASP A 133 -12.39 -21.16 3.74
CA ASP A 133 -12.19 -22.58 3.62
C ASP A 133 -11.27 -23.16 4.68
N ASP A 134 -10.75 -22.32 5.55
CA ASP A 134 -9.94 -22.79 6.66
C ASP A 134 -10.78 -23.50 7.69
N THR A 135 -11.96 -23.69 7.40
CA THR A 135 -12.85 -24.42 8.26
C THR A 135 -12.51 -25.89 8.25
#